data_9e624e16f97589f79eab2422060ee9df
#
_entry.id   9e624e16f97589f79eab2422060ee9df
#
_cell.length_a   1.000
_cell.length_b   1.000
_cell.length_c   1.000
_cell.angle_alpha   90.00
_cell.angle_beta   90.00
_cell.angle_gamma   90.00
#
_symmetry.space_group_name_H-M   'P 1'
#
loop_
_entity.id
_entity.type
_entity.pdbx_description
1 polymer ?
#
loop_
_entity_poly.entity_id
_entity_poly.type
_entity_poly.pdbx_seq_one_letter_code
_entity_poly.pdbx_strand_id
1 'polypeptide(L)'
;MRDEVIVRHADSESSILSSFRLPSSYFPIVPLAAPYWNGETYRSILRCLISGHIIDGPELTELRSQIIATLGVDDALLCGSGSLALEIALRACEVKHGDEVVIPTFCCAAIVSPILAVGAVPVLADAGEELNLAVETVEPLLTRKTKAIVVPHLFGNPAEIGAIVELAHKRNICVIDDAAQALGATIDGQAVGSFGDAGILSFGKEKICFGLGGGAVVFRRKDLLGNFFDVDLTRTELRSTLGKLSSTLVWNHWRRWTLPLQSSLVRRDSHGPEAPLTPYRNENMANLNAAVACSLMQSLAENLSARRARARAYRDLLQGVEGLQPIRHRAGSACLTQVVRILPTGRGRDLAAEIIAVLGGAGYEIQGSYVPIHLLGDYRQFVWDYLPNAERIWADLIELPCEPSVGLDDVERVAAIVKRTINS
;
A
#
# COMPACT_ATOMS: atom_id res chain seq x y z
N MET A 1 24.28 23.56 -13.11
CA MET A 1 23.05 23.03 -13.74
C MET A 1 22.24 22.09 -12.79
N ARG A 2 22.86 21.40 -11.81
CA ARG A 2 22.12 20.60 -10.81
C ARG A 2 21.42 21.45 -9.75
N ASP A 3 22.04 22.53 -9.29
CA ASP A 3 21.51 23.38 -8.20
C ASP A 3 20.32 24.25 -8.60
N GLU A 4 20.24 24.70 -9.85
CA GLU A 4 19.10 25.55 -10.30
C GLU A 4 17.80 24.75 -10.53
N VAL A 5 17.87 23.46 -10.89
CA VAL A 5 16.71 22.59 -11.04
C VAL A 5 16.12 22.23 -9.68
N ILE A 6 16.98 21.98 -8.68
CA ILE A 6 16.55 21.67 -7.31
C ILE A 6 15.83 22.85 -6.65
N VAL A 7 16.33 24.07 -6.81
CA VAL A 7 15.72 25.28 -6.20
C VAL A 7 14.34 25.59 -6.78
N ARG A 8 14.12 25.39 -8.08
CA ARG A 8 12.80 25.61 -8.69
C ARG A 8 11.73 24.59 -8.27
N HIS A 9 12.15 23.33 -8.00
CA HIS A 9 11.22 22.32 -7.49
C HIS A 9 10.90 22.50 -6.00
N ALA A 10 11.84 22.95 -5.16
CA ALA A 10 11.60 23.15 -3.73
C ALA A 10 10.52 24.21 -3.46
N ASP A 11 10.47 25.30 -4.24
CA ASP A 11 9.45 26.34 -4.08
C ASP A 11 8.07 25.91 -4.59
N SER A 12 8.00 25.02 -5.62
CA SER A 12 6.75 24.43 -6.08
C SER A 12 6.26 23.30 -5.16
N GLU A 13 7.18 22.55 -4.55
CA GLU A 13 6.86 21.48 -3.60
C GLU A 13 6.16 22.01 -2.34
N SER A 14 6.58 23.14 -1.79
CA SER A 14 5.92 23.73 -0.62
C SER A 14 4.48 24.17 -0.89
N SER A 15 4.16 24.56 -2.12
CA SER A 15 2.81 24.94 -2.53
C SER A 15 1.94 23.72 -2.86
N ILE A 16 2.50 22.69 -3.51
CA ILE A 16 1.78 21.46 -3.86
C ILE A 16 1.46 20.65 -2.59
N LEU A 17 2.41 20.52 -1.67
CA LEU A 17 2.20 19.79 -0.42
C LEU A 17 1.29 20.53 0.57
N SER A 18 1.22 21.85 0.50
CA SER A 18 0.24 22.62 1.28
C SER A 18 -1.19 22.41 0.79
N SER A 19 -1.40 22.09 -0.49
CA SER A 19 -2.72 21.83 -1.08
C SER A 19 -3.31 20.45 -0.72
N PHE A 20 -2.48 19.50 -0.22
CA PHE A 20 -2.98 18.22 0.33
C PHE A 20 -3.56 18.34 1.74
N ARG A 21 -3.59 19.53 2.35
CA ARG A 21 -4.21 19.76 3.65
C ARG A 21 -5.72 19.93 3.49
N LEU A 22 -6.48 18.94 3.94
CA LEU A 22 -7.92 19.09 4.10
C LEU A 22 -8.22 20.31 5.00
N PRO A 23 -9.18 21.17 4.63
CA PRO A 23 -9.60 22.27 5.49
C PRO A 23 -10.03 21.76 6.88
N SER A 24 -9.78 22.53 7.93
CA SER A 24 -10.12 22.17 9.31
C SER A 24 -11.61 21.95 9.59
N SER A 25 -12.47 22.32 8.65
CA SER A 25 -13.94 22.18 8.69
C SER A 25 -14.45 20.95 7.91
N TYR A 26 -13.56 20.13 7.34
CA TYR A 26 -13.94 19.04 6.44
C TYR A 26 -14.24 17.74 7.18
N PHE A 27 -15.40 17.16 6.90
CA PHE A 27 -15.86 15.85 7.41
C PHE A 27 -16.15 14.93 6.22
N PRO A 28 -15.24 14.03 5.84
CA PRO A 28 -15.53 13.13 4.75
C PRO A 28 -16.70 12.20 5.10
N ILE A 29 -17.72 12.25 4.26
CA ILE A 29 -18.85 11.35 4.32
C ILE A 29 -18.45 10.01 3.73
N VAL A 30 -17.67 10.03 2.65
CA VAL A 30 -17.15 8.87 1.92
C VAL A 30 -15.63 8.83 2.09
N PRO A 31 -15.09 7.83 2.80
CA PRO A 31 -13.66 7.70 3.02
C PRO A 31 -12.95 7.09 1.81
N LEU A 32 -11.67 7.42 1.64
CA LEU A 32 -10.79 6.74 0.69
C LEU A 32 -10.60 5.26 1.07
N ALA A 33 -10.45 4.99 2.35
CA ALA A 33 -10.33 3.65 2.90
C ALA A 33 -11.18 3.48 4.17
N ALA A 34 -11.85 2.35 4.29
CA ALA A 34 -12.67 1.98 5.45
C ALA A 34 -12.59 0.48 5.71
N PRO A 35 -12.69 0.02 6.97
CA PRO A 35 -12.79 -1.39 7.24
C PRO A 35 -14.11 -1.94 6.71
N TYR A 36 -14.03 -2.95 5.83
CA TYR A 36 -15.20 -3.70 5.34
C TYR A 36 -15.55 -4.80 6.34
N TRP A 37 -15.95 -4.39 7.55
CA TRP A 37 -16.34 -5.32 8.60
C TRP A 37 -17.83 -5.66 8.51
N ASN A 38 -18.10 -6.94 8.53
CA ASN A 38 -19.47 -7.49 8.50
C ASN A 38 -19.86 -8.12 9.85
N GLY A 39 -21.06 -8.69 9.93
CA GLY A 39 -21.54 -9.31 11.16
C GLY A 39 -20.66 -10.43 11.70
N GLU A 40 -19.96 -11.17 10.82
CA GLU A 40 -19.03 -12.23 11.24
C GLU A 40 -17.76 -11.64 11.86
N THR A 41 -17.27 -10.52 11.33
CA THR A 41 -16.14 -9.80 11.93
C THR A 41 -16.43 -9.40 13.37
N TYR A 42 -17.60 -8.82 13.62
CA TYR A 42 -18.01 -8.44 14.99
C TYR A 42 -18.20 -9.65 15.91
N ARG A 43 -18.76 -10.77 15.40
CA ARG A 43 -18.88 -12.01 16.17
C ARG A 43 -17.51 -12.59 16.51
N SER A 44 -16.55 -12.56 15.60
CA SER A 44 -15.18 -13.04 15.82
C SER A 44 -14.46 -12.19 16.88
N ILE A 45 -14.60 -10.87 16.83
CA ILE A 45 -14.10 -9.98 17.87
C ILE A 45 -14.70 -10.33 19.22
N LEU A 46 -16.04 -10.48 19.29
CA LEU A 46 -16.74 -10.78 20.54
C LEU A 46 -16.33 -12.16 21.10
N ARG A 47 -16.17 -13.18 20.26
CA ARG A 47 -15.67 -14.50 20.68
C ARG A 47 -14.29 -14.41 21.33
N CYS A 48 -13.35 -13.69 20.72
CA CYS A 48 -12.01 -13.48 21.28
C CYS A 48 -12.05 -12.74 22.62
N LEU A 49 -12.89 -11.71 22.75
CA LEU A 49 -13.04 -10.94 24.00
C LEU A 49 -13.64 -11.80 25.13
N ILE A 50 -14.67 -12.60 24.85
CA ILE A 50 -15.34 -13.47 25.84
C ILE A 50 -14.43 -14.64 26.25
N SER A 51 -13.75 -15.26 25.30
CA SER A 51 -12.84 -16.39 25.57
C SER A 51 -11.53 -15.97 26.22
N GLY A 52 -11.17 -14.69 26.18
CA GLY A 52 -9.87 -14.18 26.64
C GLY A 52 -8.70 -14.47 25.68
N HIS A 53 -8.94 -15.12 24.53
CA HIS A 53 -7.93 -15.40 23.52
C HIS A 53 -7.61 -14.16 22.67
N ILE A 54 -7.10 -13.10 23.30
CA ILE A 54 -6.84 -11.81 22.65
C ILE A 54 -5.46 -11.79 22.01
N ILE A 55 -4.43 -12.31 22.70
CA ILE A 55 -3.04 -12.31 22.23
C ILE A 55 -2.70 -13.64 21.57
N ASP A 56 -2.97 -14.75 22.23
CA ASP A 56 -2.73 -16.09 21.74
C ASP A 56 -4.06 -16.83 21.56
N GLY A 57 -4.19 -17.62 20.51
CA GLY A 57 -5.41 -18.36 20.25
C GLY A 57 -5.46 -19.08 18.91
N PRO A 58 -6.53 -19.82 18.63
CA PRO A 58 -6.63 -20.69 17.45
C PRO A 58 -6.72 -19.94 16.13
N GLU A 59 -7.18 -18.68 16.12
CA GLU A 59 -7.36 -17.90 14.92
C GLU A 59 -6.04 -17.59 14.21
N LEU A 60 -4.92 -17.61 14.92
CA LEU A 60 -3.58 -17.51 14.31
C LEU A 60 -3.32 -18.70 13.38
N THR A 61 -3.62 -19.92 13.82
CA THR A 61 -3.47 -21.13 13.00
C THR A 61 -4.45 -21.13 11.83
N GLU A 62 -5.68 -20.71 12.08
CA GLU A 62 -6.72 -20.60 11.05
C GLU A 62 -6.31 -19.61 9.95
N LEU A 63 -5.86 -18.40 10.33
CA LEU A 63 -5.41 -17.39 9.36
C LEU A 63 -4.25 -17.90 8.52
N ARG A 64 -3.27 -18.54 9.16
CA ARG A 64 -2.14 -19.15 8.44
C ARG A 64 -2.63 -20.16 7.39
N SER A 65 -3.56 -21.04 7.76
CA SER A 65 -4.14 -22.04 6.84
C SER A 65 -4.91 -21.38 5.69
N GLN A 66 -5.69 -20.34 5.96
CA GLN A 66 -6.43 -19.59 4.93
C GLN A 66 -5.47 -18.88 3.96
N ILE A 67 -4.38 -18.28 4.44
CA ILE A 67 -3.36 -17.65 3.59
C ILE A 67 -2.72 -18.69 2.67
N ILE A 68 -2.26 -19.82 3.22
CA ILE A 68 -1.65 -20.92 2.45
C ILE A 68 -2.61 -21.40 1.35
N ALA A 69 -3.87 -21.64 1.70
CA ALA A 69 -4.88 -22.08 0.73
C ALA A 69 -5.20 -21.04 -0.33
N THR A 70 -5.27 -19.75 0.05
CA THR A 70 -5.61 -18.65 -0.88
C THR A 70 -4.49 -18.37 -1.87
N LEU A 71 -3.23 -18.42 -1.44
CA LEU A 71 -2.09 -18.10 -2.29
C LEU A 71 -1.48 -19.34 -2.98
N GLY A 72 -1.82 -20.54 -2.54
CA GLY A 72 -1.22 -21.78 -3.06
C GLY A 72 0.27 -21.88 -2.75
N VAL A 73 0.68 -21.45 -1.56
CA VAL A 73 2.07 -21.46 -1.09
C VAL A 73 2.31 -22.60 -0.10
N ASP A 74 3.57 -22.94 0.15
CA ASP A 74 3.94 -24.07 1.00
C ASP A 74 3.81 -23.75 2.49
N ASP A 75 4.06 -22.49 2.87
CA ASP A 75 3.99 -22.04 4.25
C ASP A 75 3.79 -20.53 4.39
N ALA A 76 3.37 -20.11 5.59
CA ALA A 76 3.21 -18.71 5.97
C ALA A 76 3.60 -18.49 7.43
N LEU A 77 4.26 -17.36 7.71
CA LEU A 77 4.52 -16.88 9.06
C LEU A 77 3.78 -15.59 9.31
N LEU A 78 3.03 -15.52 10.42
CA LEU A 78 2.31 -14.32 10.83
C LEU A 78 3.21 -13.45 11.72
N CYS A 79 3.12 -12.12 11.51
CA CYS A 79 3.87 -11.12 12.28
C CYS A 79 3.07 -9.84 12.49
N GLY A 80 3.61 -8.89 13.27
CA GLY A 80 2.89 -7.71 13.71
C GLY A 80 2.58 -6.66 12.65
N SER A 81 3.26 -6.69 11.48
CA SER A 81 3.05 -5.72 10.40
C SER A 81 3.61 -6.20 9.06
N GLY A 82 3.18 -5.56 7.96
CA GLY A 82 3.76 -5.80 6.62
C GLY A 82 5.23 -5.39 6.51
N SER A 83 5.65 -4.32 7.22
CA SER A 83 7.07 -3.92 7.25
C SER A 83 7.94 -4.97 7.94
N LEU A 84 7.46 -5.55 9.04
CA LEU A 84 8.14 -6.67 9.68
C LEU A 84 8.15 -7.92 8.77
N ALA A 85 7.05 -8.18 8.05
CA ALA A 85 7.01 -9.25 7.05
C ALA A 85 8.10 -9.06 5.98
N LEU A 86 8.32 -7.82 5.52
CA LEU A 86 9.38 -7.52 4.55
C LEU A 86 10.77 -7.75 5.15
N GLU A 87 11.03 -7.30 6.40
CA GLU A 87 12.31 -7.56 7.07
C GLU A 87 12.59 -9.07 7.15
N ILE A 88 11.60 -9.82 7.56
CA ILE A 88 11.69 -11.27 7.66
C ILE A 88 11.97 -11.89 6.29
N ALA A 89 11.27 -11.48 5.23
CA ALA A 89 11.51 -11.96 3.87
C ALA A 89 12.94 -11.64 3.38
N LEU A 90 13.46 -10.44 3.67
CA LEU A 90 14.83 -10.05 3.34
C LEU A 90 15.86 -10.94 4.06
N ARG A 91 15.67 -11.24 5.36
CA ARG A 91 16.53 -12.15 6.12
C ARG A 91 16.47 -13.59 5.56
N ALA A 92 15.28 -14.06 5.19
CA ALA A 92 15.11 -15.38 4.56
C ALA A 92 15.84 -15.47 3.21
N CYS A 93 15.88 -14.38 2.45
CA CYS A 93 16.68 -14.24 1.23
C CYS A 93 18.18 -14.01 1.49
N GLU A 94 18.64 -14.16 2.73
CA GLU A 94 20.03 -13.97 3.16
C GLU A 94 20.61 -12.60 2.81
N VAL A 95 19.77 -11.57 2.79
CA VAL A 95 20.20 -10.17 2.62
C VAL A 95 20.97 -9.75 3.89
N LYS A 96 22.17 -9.19 3.70
CA LYS A 96 23.12 -8.82 4.77
C LYS A 96 23.53 -7.37 4.65
N HIS A 97 24.28 -6.93 5.65
CA HIS A 97 24.87 -5.60 5.68
C HIS A 97 25.71 -5.33 4.43
N GLY A 98 25.40 -4.23 3.74
CA GLY A 98 26.07 -3.77 2.53
C GLY A 98 25.57 -4.38 1.23
N ASP A 99 24.63 -5.35 1.28
CA ASP A 99 23.91 -5.83 0.09
C ASP A 99 22.97 -4.75 -0.44
N GLU A 100 22.69 -4.78 -1.73
CA GLU A 100 21.78 -3.87 -2.39
C GLU A 100 20.41 -4.52 -2.57
N VAL A 101 19.34 -3.76 -2.28
CA VAL A 101 17.95 -4.17 -2.49
C VAL A 101 17.28 -3.17 -3.42
N VAL A 102 16.87 -3.62 -4.60
CA VAL A 102 16.17 -2.78 -5.57
C VAL A 102 14.71 -2.67 -5.18
N ILE A 103 14.22 -1.43 -5.12
CA ILE A 103 12.82 -1.07 -4.83
C ILE A 103 12.35 0.04 -5.76
N PRO A 104 11.03 0.19 -6.03
CA PRO A 104 10.55 1.35 -6.77
C PRO A 104 10.70 2.63 -5.93
N THR A 105 11.05 3.72 -6.58
CA THR A 105 11.00 5.04 -5.95
C THR A 105 9.57 5.52 -5.71
N PHE A 106 8.64 5.10 -6.58
CA PHE A 106 7.22 5.44 -6.49
C PHE A 106 6.45 4.32 -5.77
N CYS A 107 6.44 4.39 -4.43
CA CYS A 107 5.67 3.48 -3.56
C CYS A 107 5.59 4.04 -2.14
N CYS A 108 4.95 3.28 -1.24
CA CYS A 108 4.93 3.60 0.19
C CYS A 108 6.34 3.58 0.78
N ALA A 109 6.79 4.68 1.38
CA ALA A 109 8.14 4.80 1.96
C ALA A 109 8.41 3.82 3.12
N ALA A 110 7.38 3.20 3.70
CA ALA A 110 7.53 2.17 4.74
C ALA A 110 8.36 0.95 4.30
N ILE A 111 8.56 0.77 2.99
CA ILE A 111 9.42 -0.30 2.42
C ILE A 111 10.90 -0.11 2.75
N VAL A 112 11.36 1.13 3.02
CA VAL A 112 12.78 1.44 3.23
C VAL A 112 13.26 0.98 4.60
N SER A 113 12.47 1.21 5.66
CA SER A 113 12.88 0.89 7.04
C SER A 113 13.28 -0.58 7.25
N PRO A 114 12.59 -1.60 6.70
CA PRO A 114 13.02 -3.00 6.77
C PRO A 114 14.36 -3.27 6.09
N ILE A 115 14.63 -2.61 4.96
CA ILE A 115 15.91 -2.76 4.24
C ILE A 115 17.07 -2.23 5.08
N LEU A 116 16.88 -1.06 5.69
CA LEU A 116 17.88 -0.48 6.59
C LEU A 116 18.06 -1.31 7.86
N ALA A 117 16.99 -1.94 8.38
CA ALA A 117 17.05 -2.78 9.56
C ALA A 117 17.92 -4.04 9.38
N VAL A 118 18.00 -4.58 8.16
CA VAL A 118 18.92 -5.68 7.84
C VAL A 118 20.34 -5.18 7.47
N GLY A 119 20.56 -3.86 7.47
CA GLY A 119 21.83 -3.24 7.12
C GLY A 119 22.09 -3.16 5.61
N ALA A 120 21.10 -3.42 4.79
CA ALA A 120 21.19 -3.34 3.33
C ALA A 120 21.01 -1.90 2.83
N VAL A 121 21.38 -1.69 1.58
CA VAL A 121 21.29 -0.41 0.89
C VAL A 121 20.13 -0.43 -0.10
N PRO A 122 19.11 0.44 0.06
CA PRO A 122 18.04 0.55 -0.92
C PRO A 122 18.56 1.21 -2.20
N VAL A 123 18.25 0.59 -3.35
CA VAL A 123 18.54 1.09 -4.69
C VAL A 123 17.21 1.43 -5.34
N LEU A 124 17.03 2.71 -5.69
CA LEU A 124 15.75 3.22 -6.17
C LEU A 124 15.63 3.06 -7.69
N ALA A 125 14.64 2.30 -8.14
CA ALA A 125 14.27 2.17 -9.53
C ALA A 125 13.16 3.15 -9.90
N ASP A 126 13.17 3.66 -11.13
CA ASP A 126 12.12 4.53 -11.63
C ASP A 126 10.80 3.76 -11.83
N ALA A 127 9.69 4.47 -11.90
CA ALA A 127 8.39 3.90 -12.24
C ALA A 127 8.34 3.50 -13.71
N GLY A 128 7.76 2.34 -14.00
CA GLY A 128 7.35 1.98 -15.34
C GLY A 128 6.12 2.80 -15.79
N GLU A 129 5.72 2.64 -17.04
CA GLU A 129 4.57 3.37 -17.62
C GLU A 129 3.25 3.13 -16.88
N GLU A 130 3.09 1.94 -16.30
CA GLU A 130 1.91 1.56 -15.52
C GLU A 130 2.08 1.78 -14.00
N LEU A 131 3.02 2.62 -13.58
CA LEU A 131 3.37 2.97 -12.20
C LEU A 131 4.13 1.86 -11.44
N ASN A 132 3.99 0.62 -11.80
CA ASN A 132 4.71 -0.50 -11.20
C ASN A 132 6.16 -0.60 -11.71
N LEU A 133 7.00 -1.41 -11.04
CA LEU A 133 8.31 -1.77 -11.56
C LEU A 133 8.20 -2.50 -12.91
N ALA A 134 9.17 -2.23 -13.79
CA ALA A 134 9.34 -2.89 -15.07
C ALA A 134 10.79 -3.39 -15.22
N VAL A 135 11.01 -4.38 -16.09
CA VAL A 135 12.35 -4.93 -16.34
C VAL A 135 13.31 -3.84 -16.77
N GLU A 136 12.86 -2.93 -17.63
CA GLU A 136 13.65 -1.84 -18.19
C GLU A 136 14.15 -0.85 -17.14
N THR A 137 13.40 -0.68 -16.05
CA THR A 137 13.80 0.21 -14.95
C THR A 137 14.62 -0.50 -13.87
N VAL A 138 14.56 -1.82 -13.81
CA VAL A 138 15.28 -2.65 -12.84
C VAL A 138 16.63 -3.11 -13.39
N GLU A 139 16.68 -3.62 -14.61
CA GLU A 139 17.88 -4.29 -15.17
C GLU A 139 19.15 -3.43 -15.14
N PRO A 140 19.11 -2.12 -15.48
CA PRO A 140 20.30 -1.26 -15.46
C PRO A 140 20.89 -1.05 -14.07
N LEU A 141 20.11 -1.28 -13.01
CA LEU A 141 20.50 -1.05 -11.61
C LEU A 141 21.16 -2.27 -10.96
N LEU A 142 21.09 -3.44 -11.62
CA LEU A 142 21.59 -4.69 -11.05
C LEU A 142 23.12 -4.73 -11.03
N THR A 143 23.70 -4.89 -9.85
CA THR A 143 25.14 -5.02 -9.63
C THR A 143 25.48 -6.38 -9.04
N ARG A 144 26.75 -6.63 -8.76
CA ARG A 144 27.20 -7.84 -8.02
C ARG A 144 26.79 -7.82 -6.56
N LYS A 145 26.37 -6.67 -6.02
CA LYS A 145 25.90 -6.51 -4.64
C LYS A 145 24.39 -6.65 -4.54
N THR A 146 23.67 -6.58 -5.66
CA THR A 146 22.21 -6.74 -5.66
C THR A 146 21.86 -8.14 -5.20
N LYS A 147 21.17 -8.23 -4.04
CA LYS A 147 20.79 -9.49 -3.40
C LYS A 147 19.29 -9.74 -3.51
N ALA A 148 18.47 -8.68 -3.52
CA ALA A 148 17.02 -8.82 -3.64
C ALA A 148 16.40 -7.71 -4.47
N ILE A 149 15.22 -8.00 -5.04
CA ILE A 149 14.31 -7.04 -5.67
C ILE A 149 12.97 -7.17 -4.96
N VAL A 150 12.40 -6.06 -4.47
CA VAL A 150 11.04 -6.03 -3.90
C VAL A 150 10.10 -5.47 -4.95
N VAL A 151 9.07 -6.23 -5.29
CA VAL A 151 8.12 -5.89 -6.36
C VAL A 151 6.74 -5.65 -5.74
N PRO A 152 6.39 -4.42 -5.36
CA PRO A 152 5.05 -4.11 -4.90
C PRO A 152 4.07 -4.04 -6.08
N HIS A 153 2.84 -4.48 -5.83
CA HIS A 153 1.72 -4.38 -6.77
C HIS A 153 0.85 -3.18 -6.38
N LEU A 154 1.23 -2.02 -6.89
CA LEU A 154 0.66 -0.74 -6.47
C LEU A 154 -0.84 -0.63 -6.80
N PHE A 155 -1.60 -0.05 -5.88
CA PHE A 155 -3.06 0.19 -6.00
C PHE A 155 -3.88 -1.09 -6.22
N GLY A 156 -3.30 -2.26 -5.89
CA GLY A 156 -3.90 -3.56 -6.17
C GLY A 156 -3.80 -3.99 -7.63
N ASN A 157 -3.00 -3.30 -8.44
CA ASN A 157 -2.77 -3.61 -9.85
C ASN A 157 -1.50 -4.47 -10.00
N PRO A 158 -1.57 -5.71 -10.51
CA PRO A 158 -0.41 -6.58 -10.63
C PRO A 158 0.72 -5.98 -11.49
N ALA A 159 1.95 -6.01 -10.98
CA ALA A 159 3.16 -5.74 -11.75
C ALA A 159 3.48 -6.90 -12.70
N GLU A 160 4.37 -6.69 -13.68
CA GLU A 160 4.90 -7.75 -14.56
C GLU A 160 5.96 -8.59 -13.83
N ILE A 161 5.60 -9.11 -12.67
CA ILE A 161 6.55 -9.79 -11.77
C ILE A 161 7.21 -11.00 -12.41
N GLY A 162 6.53 -11.73 -13.30
CA GLY A 162 7.09 -12.90 -13.96
C GLY A 162 8.38 -12.61 -14.71
N ALA A 163 8.41 -11.51 -15.49
CA ALA A 163 9.59 -11.08 -16.22
C ALA A 163 10.74 -10.63 -15.29
N ILE A 164 10.40 -9.98 -14.17
CA ILE A 164 11.37 -9.58 -13.15
C ILE A 164 11.97 -10.81 -12.46
N VAL A 165 11.15 -11.82 -12.14
CA VAL A 165 11.61 -13.10 -11.57
C VAL A 165 12.59 -13.80 -12.51
N GLU A 166 12.26 -13.90 -13.79
CA GLU A 166 13.16 -14.50 -14.79
C GLU A 166 14.51 -13.76 -14.90
N LEU A 167 14.47 -12.43 -14.89
CA LEU A 167 15.68 -11.59 -14.90
C LEU A 167 16.53 -11.81 -13.65
N ALA A 168 15.92 -11.79 -12.48
CA ALA A 168 16.56 -11.90 -11.18
C ALA A 168 17.20 -13.29 -10.97
N HIS A 169 16.47 -14.36 -11.29
CA HIS A 169 16.94 -15.74 -11.11
C HIS A 169 18.16 -16.07 -12.00
N LYS A 170 18.26 -15.49 -13.22
CA LYS A 170 19.47 -15.61 -14.08
C LYS A 170 20.72 -15.03 -13.40
N ARG A 171 20.57 -14.17 -12.41
CA ARG A 171 21.65 -13.51 -11.66
C ARG A 171 21.74 -13.95 -10.20
N ASN A 172 20.99 -14.98 -9.78
CA ASN A 172 20.87 -15.45 -8.41
C ASN A 172 20.42 -14.35 -7.42
N ILE A 173 19.52 -13.47 -7.87
CA ILE A 173 18.91 -12.41 -7.06
C ILE A 173 17.54 -12.90 -6.59
N CYS A 174 17.24 -12.72 -5.31
CA CYS A 174 15.97 -13.08 -4.69
C CYS A 174 14.88 -12.08 -5.09
N VAL A 175 13.66 -12.54 -5.32
CA VAL A 175 12.50 -11.66 -5.57
C VAL A 175 11.50 -11.78 -4.43
N ILE A 176 11.14 -10.63 -3.85
CA ILE A 176 10.09 -10.52 -2.84
C ILE A 176 8.84 -9.94 -3.51
N ASP A 177 7.80 -10.74 -3.55
CA ASP A 177 6.49 -10.43 -4.14
C ASP A 177 5.63 -9.68 -3.11
N ASP A 178 5.60 -8.34 -3.19
CA ASP A 178 4.89 -7.51 -2.21
C ASP A 178 3.42 -7.34 -2.58
N ALA A 179 2.57 -8.21 -2.02
CA ALA A 179 1.13 -8.19 -2.16
C ALA A 179 0.41 -7.36 -1.07
N ALA A 180 1.11 -6.51 -0.32
CA ALA A 180 0.51 -5.71 0.76
C ALA A 180 -0.66 -4.82 0.30
N GLN A 181 -0.73 -4.45 -0.97
CA GLN A 181 -1.83 -3.70 -1.58
C GLN A 181 -2.70 -4.53 -2.52
N ALA A 182 -2.35 -5.80 -2.76
CA ALA A 182 -2.91 -6.59 -3.85
C ALA A 182 -3.39 -7.99 -3.42
N LEU A 183 -3.67 -8.19 -2.14
CA LEU A 183 -4.20 -9.47 -1.65
C LEU A 183 -5.45 -9.88 -2.43
N GLY A 184 -5.41 -11.08 -3.00
CA GLY A 184 -6.47 -11.63 -3.86
C GLY A 184 -6.43 -11.17 -5.32
N ALA A 185 -5.40 -10.39 -5.72
CA ALA A 185 -5.10 -10.20 -7.13
C ALA A 185 -4.46 -11.47 -7.72
N THR A 186 -4.62 -11.64 -9.03
CA THR A 186 -4.08 -12.78 -9.76
C THR A 186 -3.46 -12.36 -11.08
N ILE A 187 -2.48 -13.11 -11.57
CA ILE A 187 -1.93 -13.06 -12.93
C ILE A 187 -2.10 -14.47 -13.51
N ASP A 188 -2.87 -14.61 -14.58
CA ASP A 188 -3.16 -15.89 -15.24
C ASP A 188 -3.64 -16.99 -14.27
N GLY A 189 -4.41 -16.60 -13.25
CA GLY A 189 -4.96 -17.50 -12.23
C GLY A 189 -4.05 -17.80 -11.06
N GLN A 190 -2.77 -17.42 -11.10
CA GLN A 190 -1.86 -17.52 -9.95
C GLN A 190 -2.00 -16.29 -9.04
N ALA A 191 -2.07 -16.51 -7.73
CA ALA A 191 -2.22 -15.43 -6.75
C ALA A 191 -0.94 -14.58 -6.66
N VAL A 192 -1.12 -13.26 -6.64
CA VAL A 192 -0.07 -12.30 -6.31
C VAL A 192 0.35 -12.50 -4.85
N GLY A 193 1.64 -12.39 -4.58
CA GLY A 193 2.27 -12.81 -3.31
C GLY A 193 2.89 -14.21 -3.38
N SER A 194 2.70 -14.94 -4.52
CA SER A 194 3.23 -16.30 -4.68
C SER A 194 4.18 -16.46 -5.87
N PHE A 195 4.58 -15.38 -6.55
CA PHE A 195 5.47 -15.43 -7.71
C PHE A 195 6.94 -15.42 -7.33
N GLY A 196 7.31 -14.67 -6.28
CA GLY A 196 8.68 -14.51 -5.83
C GLY A 196 9.20 -15.72 -5.03
N ASP A 197 10.43 -15.60 -4.55
CA ASP A 197 11.05 -16.55 -3.61
C ASP A 197 10.36 -16.47 -2.24
N ALA A 198 9.99 -15.25 -1.83
CA ALA A 198 9.12 -14.95 -0.71
C ALA A 198 8.02 -13.96 -1.14
N GLY A 199 6.88 -13.99 -0.45
CA GLY A 199 5.84 -12.99 -0.61
C GLY A 199 5.49 -12.33 0.72
N ILE A 200 4.94 -11.12 0.67
CA ILE A 200 4.48 -10.45 1.88
C ILE A 200 3.03 -9.97 1.76
N LEU A 201 2.31 -10.04 2.88
CA LEU A 201 0.96 -9.55 3.04
C LEU A 201 0.88 -8.53 4.17
N SER A 202 -0.11 -7.65 4.09
CA SER A 202 -0.42 -6.69 5.16
C SER A 202 -1.91 -6.67 5.47
N PHE A 203 -2.24 -6.68 6.78
CA PHE A 203 -3.58 -6.53 7.33
C PHE A 203 -3.75 -5.18 8.05
N GLY A 204 -2.91 -4.20 7.68
CA GLY A 204 -2.95 -2.85 8.22
C GLY A 204 -4.15 -2.04 7.74
N LYS A 205 -4.20 -0.78 8.18
CA LYS A 205 -5.14 0.21 7.65
C LYS A 205 -4.91 0.40 6.15
N GLU A 206 -5.98 0.73 5.42
CA GLU A 206 -5.92 1.02 3.98
C GLU A 206 -5.46 -0.17 3.11
N LYS A 207 -5.64 -1.41 3.60
CA LYS A 207 -5.36 -2.61 2.83
C LYS A 207 -6.65 -3.30 2.39
N ILE A 208 -6.58 -4.22 1.44
CA ILE A 208 -7.75 -4.98 0.96
C ILE A 208 -8.47 -5.66 2.14
N CYS A 209 -7.72 -6.33 2.99
CA CYS A 209 -8.20 -6.81 4.29
C CYS A 209 -7.83 -5.78 5.36
N PHE A 210 -8.63 -4.72 5.51
CA PHE A 210 -8.42 -3.68 6.50
C PHE A 210 -8.73 -4.22 7.92
N GLY A 211 -7.71 -4.80 8.53
CA GLY A 211 -7.78 -5.41 9.87
C GLY A 211 -7.32 -4.47 10.98
N LEU A 212 -6.91 -5.08 12.10
CA LEU A 212 -6.34 -4.38 13.27
C LEU A 212 -4.81 -4.27 13.22
N GLY A 213 -4.21 -4.46 12.06
CA GLY A 213 -2.78 -4.60 11.85
C GLY A 213 -2.37 -6.08 11.74
N GLY A 214 -1.10 -6.30 11.50
CA GLY A 214 -0.52 -7.59 11.22
C GLY A 214 0.01 -7.68 9.80
N GLY A 215 0.80 -8.70 9.55
CA GLY A 215 1.35 -9.06 8.26
C GLY A 215 1.63 -10.54 8.20
N ALA A 216 1.98 -11.03 7.04
CA ALA A 216 2.47 -12.39 6.86
C ALA A 216 3.58 -12.42 5.82
N VAL A 217 4.57 -13.27 6.06
CA VAL A 217 5.51 -13.71 5.04
C VAL A 217 5.04 -15.06 4.53
N VAL A 218 5.06 -15.24 3.24
CA VAL A 218 4.71 -16.51 2.59
C VAL A 218 5.87 -17.03 1.77
N PHE A 219 6.00 -18.35 1.70
CA PHE A 219 7.11 -19.02 1.05
C PHE A 219 6.60 -20.09 0.09
N ARG A 220 7.11 -20.03 -1.13
CA ARG A 220 6.91 -21.07 -2.13
C ARG A 220 8.00 -22.13 -2.08
N ARG A 221 9.11 -21.84 -1.39
CA ARG A 221 10.26 -22.70 -1.22
C ARG A 221 10.48 -23.01 0.25
N LYS A 222 10.35 -24.29 0.64
CA LYS A 222 10.53 -24.74 2.03
C LYS A 222 11.95 -24.57 2.57
N ASP A 223 12.95 -24.54 1.69
CA ASP A 223 14.35 -24.34 2.08
C ASP A 223 14.62 -22.94 2.64
N LEU A 224 13.86 -21.92 2.20
CA LEU A 224 13.95 -20.59 2.77
C LEU A 224 13.43 -20.51 4.21
N LEU A 225 12.58 -21.46 4.63
CA LEU A 225 12.08 -21.54 6.00
C LEU A 225 13.20 -21.90 7.01
N GLY A 226 14.24 -22.63 6.59
CA GLY A 226 15.35 -23.03 7.45
C GLY A 226 16.21 -21.84 7.92
N ASN A 227 16.28 -20.77 7.14
CA ASN A 227 17.05 -19.56 7.46
C ASN A 227 16.30 -18.60 8.39
N PHE A 228 15.11 -18.99 8.84
CA PHE A 228 14.08 -18.12 9.39
C PHE A 228 14.07 -18.00 10.90
N PHE A 229 14.70 -18.92 11.61
CA PHE A 229 14.55 -19.08 13.07
C PHE A 229 15.27 -18.02 13.92
N ASP A 230 15.93 -17.03 13.30
CA ASP A 230 16.70 -15.99 14.01
C ASP A 230 15.94 -14.68 14.26
N VAL A 231 14.65 -14.59 13.92
CA VAL A 231 13.84 -13.40 14.23
C VAL A 231 13.13 -13.64 15.56
N ASP A 232 13.72 -13.11 16.63
CA ASP A 232 13.09 -13.12 17.96
C ASP A 232 11.92 -12.12 18.00
N LEU A 233 10.71 -12.62 17.75
CA LEU A 233 9.49 -11.82 17.79
C LEU A 233 9.04 -11.61 19.24
N THR A 234 8.95 -10.38 19.66
CA THR A 234 8.39 -10.05 20.98
C THR A 234 6.89 -10.28 21.01
N ARG A 235 6.40 -10.64 22.21
CA ARG A 235 4.95 -10.85 22.40
C ARG A 235 4.20 -9.49 22.33
N THR A 236 3.17 -9.44 21.51
CA THR A 236 2.30 -8.25 21.40
C THR A 236 1.62 -7.95 22.71
N GLU A 237 1.56 -6.68 23.08
CA GLU A 237 0.92 -6.22 24.31
C GLU A 237 -0.61 -6.16 24.19
N LEU A 238 -1.30 -6.69 25.22
CA LEU A 238 -2.77 -6.63 25.32
C LEU A 238 -3.31 -5.20 25.20
N ARG A 239 -2.66 -4.25 25.87
CA ARG A 239 -3.08 -2.84 25.87
C ARG A 239 -3.00 -2.22 24.48
N SER A 240 -1.94 -2.52 23.73
CA SER A 240 -1.77 -2.07 22.34
C SER A 240 -2.86 -2.65 21.44
N THR A 241 -3.16 -3.95 21.56
CA THR A 241 -4.17 -4.63 20.77
C THR A 241 -5.58 -4.08 21.02
N LEU A 242 -5.98 -3.92 22.30
CA LEU A 242 -7.27 -3.33 22.66
C LEU A 242 -7.36 -1.85 22.25
N GLY A 243 -6.24 -1.12 22.32
CA GLY A 243 -6.15 0.26 21.85
C GLY A 243 -6.40 0.36 20.33
N LYS A 244 -5.81 -0.54 19.54
CA LYS A 244 -6.06 -0.62 18.08
C LYS A 244 -7.52 -0.96 17.78
N LEU A 245 -8.13 -1.91 18.51
CA LEU A 245 -9.54 -2.25 18.36
C LEU A 245 -10.44 -1.04 18.65
N SER A 246 -10.27 -0.40 19.81
CA SER A 246 -11.10 0.73 20.22
C SER A 246 -10.97 1.91 19.25
N SER A 247 -9.75 2.26 18.83
CA SER A 247 -9.53 3.34 17.85
C SER A 247 -10.16 3.03 16.50
N THR A 248 -10.10 1.79 16.04
CA THR A 248 -10.71 1.37 14.77
C THR A 248 -12.22 1.38 14.83
N LEU A 249 -12.82 0.91 15.94
CA LEU A 249 -14.27 0.98 16.16
C LEU A 249 -14.77 2.44 16.20
N VAL A 250 -14.09 3.30 16.96
CA VAL A 250 -14.40 4.73 17.02
C VAL A 250 -14.31 5.35 15.63
N TRP A 251 -13.22 5.09 14.89
CA TRP A 251 -13.04 5.61 13.55
C TRP A 251 -14.13 5.09 12.59
N ASN A 252 -14.47 3.82 12.63
CA ASN A 252 -15.46 3.23 11.72
C ASN A 252 -16.88 3.74 11.97
N HIS A 253 -17.30 3.85 13.25
CA HIS A 253 -18.68 4.20 13.60
C HIS A 253 -18.91 5.69 13.80
N TRP A 254 -17.92 6.41 14.31
CA TRP A 254 -18.04 7.82 14.67
C TRP A 254 -17.10 8.74 13.90
N ARG A 255 -16.55 8.30 12.76
CA ARG A 255 -15.62 9.12 11.97
C ARG A 255 -16.17 10.52 11.65
N ARG A 256 -17.48 10.64 11.37
CA ARG A 256 -18.16 11.93 11.14
C ARG A 256 -18.00 12.92 12.29
N TRP A 257 -17.90 12.40 13.52
CA TRP A 257 -17.83 13.19 14.74
C TRP A 257 -16.40 13.33 15.28
N THR A 258 -15.54 12.38 15.01
CA THR A 258 -14.19 12.31 15.59
C THR A 258 -13.09 12.82 14.65
N LEU A 259 -13.35 12.93 13.35
CA LEU A 259 -12.38 13.43 12.36
C LEU A 259 -11.77 14.80 12.68
N PRO A 260 -12.51 15.80 13.20
CA PRO A 260 -11.90 17.07 13.60
C PRO A 260 -10.89 16.92 14.73
N LEU A 261 -11.15 16.01 15.67
CA LEU A 261 -10.22 15.70 16.76
C LEU A 261 -9.03 14.87 16.27
N GLN A 262 -9.27 13.94 15.35
CA GLN A 262 -8.23 13.09 14.77
C GLN A 262 -7.37 13.85 13.76
N SER A 263 -7.93 14.75 12.95
CA SER A 263 -7.15 15.56 12.00
C SER A 263 -6.12 16.45 12.70
N SER A 264 -6.38 16.88 13.93
CA SER A 264 -5.40 17.58 14.77
C SER A 264 -4.29 16.66 15.31
N LEU A 265 -4.58 15.35 15.46
CA LEU A 265 -3.63 14.32 15.91
C LEU A 265 -2.89 13.64 14.73
N VAL A 266 -3.61 13.43 13.61
CA VAL A 266 -3.09 12.79 12.36
C VAL A 266 -2.25 13.77 11.53
N ARG A 267 -2.28 15.07 11.81
CA ARG A 267 -1.41 16.07 11.15
C ARG A 267 0.10 15.85 11.31
N ARG A 268 0.52 14.79 12.00
CA ARG A 268 1.94 14.39 12.12
C ARG A 268 2.36 13.28 11.16
N ASP A 269 1.46 12.77 10.34
CA ASP A 269 1.72 11.58 9.51
C ASP A 269 2.09 11.93 8.08
N SER A 270 3.28 11.63 7.81
CA SER A 270 3.88 10.57 7.00
C SER A 270 3.98 10.79 5.50
N HIS A 271 3.44 11.87 4.91
CA HIS A 271 3.51 12.10 3.46
C HIS A 271 4.02 13.50 3.08
N GLY A 272 4.63 14.20 4.00
CA GLY A 272 5.31 15.48 3.72
C GLY A 272 6.80 15.27 3.37
N PRO A 273 7.48 16.27 2.80
CA PRO A 273 8.91 16.17 2.45
C PRO A 273 9.84 15.91 3.63
N GLU A 274 9.34 15.99 4.85
CA GLU A 274 10.03 15.67 6.11
C GLU A 274 9.51 14.38 6.75
N ALA A 275 8.93 13.46 5.97
CA ALA A 275 8.43 12.19 6.52
C ALA A 275 9.60 11.39 7.11
N PRO A 276 9.62 11.12 8.44
CA PRO A 276 10.67 10.32 9.04
C PRO A 276 10.57 8.87 8.59
N LEU A 277 11.68 8.12 8.72
CA LEU A 277 11.67 6.67 8.53
C LEU A 277 10.52 6.04 9.33
N THR A 278 9.67 5.27 8.66
CA THR A 278 8.47 4.69 9.29
C THR A 278 8.88 3.62 10.30
N PRO A 279 8.72 3.85 11.61
CA PRO A 279 9.05 2.85 12.61
C PRO A 279 8.04 1.70 12.58
N TYR A 280 8.50 0.49 12.86
CA TYR A 280 7.66 -0.67 13.10
C TYR A 280 8.22 -1.47 14.29
N ARG A 281 7.38 -2.33 14.86
CA ARG A 281 7.73 -3.12 16.04
C ARG A 281 8.00 -4.58 15.65
N ASN A 282 8.99 -5.17 16.28
CA ASN A 282 9.30 -6.59 16.15
C ASN A 282 8.37 -7.44 17.04
N GLU A 283 7.08 -7.50 16.69
CA GLU A 283 6.04 -8.13 17.49
C GLU A 283 5.36 -9.27 16.71
N ASN A 284 4.92 -10.30 17.42
CA ASN A 284 3.99 -11.30 16.89
C ASN A 284 2.65 -10.67 16.50
N MET A 285 1.90 -11.33 15.65
CA MET A 285 0.51 -10.97 15.41
C MET A 285 -0.35 -11.40 16.61
N ALA A 286 -1.22 -10.52 17.10
CA ALA A 286 -2.17 -10.88 18.14
C ALA A 286 -3.32 -11.72 17.57
N ASN A 287 -3.83 -12.67 18.35
CA ASN A 287 -4.92 -13.56 17.94
C ASN A 287 -6.20 -12.78 17.55
N LEU A 288 -6.50 -11.68 18.24
CA LEU A 288 -7.63 -10.81 17.89
C LEU A 288 -7.47 -10.20 16.49
N ASN A 289 -6.24 -9.83 16.10
CA ASN A 289 -5.96 -9.32 14.76
C ASN A 289 -6.15 -10.43 13.71
N ALA A 290 -5.71 -11.65 14.03
CA ALA A 290 -5.93 -12.83 13.19
C ALA A 290 -7.42 -13.15 13.04
N ALA A 291 -8.21 -13.08 14.11
CA ALA A 291 -9.65 -13.30 14.05
C ALA A 291 -10.38 -12.34 13.12
N VAL A 292 -10.00 -11.07 13.17
CA VAL A 292 -10.53 -10.07 12.23
C VAL A 292 -10.08 -10.39 10.80
N ALA A 293 -8.79 -10.68 10.59
CA ALA A 293 -8.26 -11.01 9.28
C ALA A 293 -8.92 -12.28 8.69
N CYS A 294 -9.14 -13.34 9.48
CA CYS A 294 -9.87 -14.55 9.05
C CYS A 294 -11.26 -14.23 8.50
N SER A 295 -12.04 -13.39 9.22
CA SER A 295 -13.37 -13.01 8.76
C SER A 295 -13.33 -12.20 7.44
N LEU A 296 -12.32 -11.38 7.24
CA LEU A 296 -12.12 -10.60 6.02
C LEU A 296 -11.64 -11.48 4.85
N MET A 297 -10.81 -12.48 5.12
CA MET A 297 -10.39 -13.47 4.14
C MET A 297 -11.58 -14.31 3.64
N GLN A 298 -12.51 -14.68 4.51
CA GLN A 298 -13.73 -15.38 4.14
C GLN A 298 -14.63 -14.57 3.19
N SER A 299 -14.66 -13.24 3.34
CA SER A 299 -15.42 -12.33 2.46
C SER A 299 -14.57 -11.69 1.35
N LEU A 300 -13.34 -12.17 1.13
CA LEU A 300 -12.40 -11.57 0.18
C LEU A 300 -12.95 -11.51 -1.25
N ALA A 301 -13.58 -12.57 -1.74
CA ALA A 301 -14.15 -12.63 -3.09
C ALA A 301 -15.23 -11.56 -3.31
N GLU A 302 -16.12 -11.36 -2.33
CA GLU A 302 -17.15 -10.32 -2.33
C GLU A 302 -16.54 -8.93 -2.32
N ASN A 303 -15.57 -8.70 -1.43
CA ASN A 303 -14.82 -7.44 -1.34
C ASN A 303 -14.19 -7.08 -2.69
N LEU A 304 -13.45 -8.01 -3.31
CA LEU A 304 -12.79 -7.80 -4.60
C LEU A 304 -13.80 -7.55 -5.73
N SER A 305 -14.91 -8.26 -5.74
CA SER A 305 -16.00 -8.05 -6.73
C SER A 305 -16.55 -6.63 -6.63
N ALA A 306 -16.81 -6.17 -5.41
CA ALA A 306 -17.30 -4.83 -5.14
C ALA A 306 -16.29 -3.74 -5.56
N ARG A 307 -15.00 -3.90 -5.26
CA ARG A 307 -13.92 -2.99 -5.69
C ARG A 307 -13.78 -2.90 -7.20
N ARG A 308 -13.75 -4.06 -7.86
CA ARG A 308 -13.69 -4.16 -9.33
C ARG A 308 -14.87 -3.49 -10.03
N ALA A 309 -16.06 -3.56 -9.44
CA ALA A 309 -17.24 -2.87 -9.97
C ALA A 309 -17.07 -1.36 -9.94
N ARG A 310 -16.57 -0.80 -8.83
CA ARG A 310 -16.31 0.65 -8.66
C ARG A 310 -15.20 1.14 -9.59
N ALA A 311 -14.08 0.42 -9.65
CA ALA A 311 -12.98 0.74 -10.56
C ALA A 311 -13.44 0.74 -12.03
N ARG A 312 -14.28 -0.22 -12.42
CA ARG A 312 -14.93 -0.22 -13.74
C ARG A 312 -15.80 1.00 -13.96
N ALA A 313 -16.68 1.31 -13.02
CA ALA A 313 -17.57 2.46 -13.12
C ALA A 313 -16.78 3.78 -13.27
N TYR A 314 -15.75 3.99 -12.46
CA TYR A 314 -14.87 5.16 -12.64
C TYR A 314 -14.21 5.21 -14.01
N ARG A 315 -13.65 4.09 -14.47
CA ARG A 315 -13.01 4.02 -15.79
C ARG A 315 -14.04 4.36 -16.90
N ASP A 316 -15.21 3.72 -16.88
CA ASP A 316 -16.23 3.89 -17.92
C ASP A 316 -16.78 5.34 -17.92
N LEU A 317 -16.87 5.97 -16.74
CA LEU A 317 -17.29 7.37 -16.61
C LEU A 317 -16.21 8.38 -17.02
N LEU A 318 -14.94 8.10 -16.78
CA LEU A 318 -13.84 9.07 -16.97
C LEU A 318 -13.01 8.83 -18.24
N GLN A 319 -13.17 7.67 -18.89
CA GLN A 319 -12.46 7.37 -20.13
C GLN A 319 -12.91 8.30 -21.26
N GLY A 320 -11.95 8.82 -22.02
CA GLY A 320 -12.21 9.72 -23.16
C GLY A 320 -12.53 11.16 -22.77
N VAL A 321 -12.52 11.51 -21.47
CA VAL A 321 -12.61 12.90 -21.02
C VAL A 321 -11.25 13.57 -21.24
N GLU A 322 -11.24 14.68 -21.97
CA GLU A 322 -10.02 15.45 -22.24
C GLU A 322 -9.36 15.88 -20.92
N GLY A 323 -8.05 15.70 -20.83
CA GLY A 323 -7.27 15.99 -19.63
C GLY A 323 -7.34 14.91 -18.53
N LEU A 324 -8.03 13.80 -18.73
CA LEU A 324 -8.07 12.67 -17.78
C LEU A 324 -7.55 11.38 -18.41
N GLN A 325 -6.73 10.67 -17.67
CA GLN A 325 -6.25 9.34 -18.02
C GLN A 325 -6.43 8.38 -16.83
N PRO A 326 -7.58 7.69 -16.73
CA PRO A 326 -7.72 6.62 -15.75
C PRO A 326 -6.69 5.53 -15.99
N ILE A 327 -5.90 5.19 -14.96
CA ILE A 327 -4.93 4.10 -15.03
C ILE A 327 -5.71 2.78 -15.16
N ARG A 328 -5.32 1.99 -16.15
CA ARG A 328 -5.97 0.71 -16.44
C ARG A 328 -5.56 -0.33 -15.42
N HIS A 329 -6.52 -0.94 -14.76
CA HIS A 329 -6.30 -2.16 -14.01
C HIS A 329 -6.16 -3.36 -14.94
N ARG A 330 -5.15 -4.19 -14.69
CA ARG A 330 -4.95 -5.47 -15.39
C ARG A 330 -6.05 -6.46 -15.00
N ALA A 331 -6.26 -7.46 -15.84
CA ALA A 331 -7.10 -8.60 -15.47
C ALA A 331 -6.60 -9.22 -14.16
N GLY A 332 -7.53 -9.59 -13.27
CA GLY A 332 -7.17 -10.12 -11.95
C GLY A 332 -6.79 -9.09 -10.88
N SER A 333 -6.75 -7.78 -11.18
CA SER A 333 -6.45 -6.73 -10.19
C SER A 333 -7.39 -6.78 -8.98
N ALA A 334 -6.84 -6.44 -7.80
CA ALA A 334 -7.61 -6.28 -6.56
C ALA A 334 -8.33 -4.93 -6.47
N CYS A 335 -7.90 -3.94 -7.26
CA CYS A 335 -8.49 -2.59 -7.33
C CYS A 335 -8.59 -1.93 -5.94
N LEU A 336 -7.45 -1.73 -5.27
CA LEU A 336 -7.40 -1.06 -3.97
C LEU A 336 -7.99 0.35 -4.06
N THR A 337 -7.54 1.13 -5.04
CA THR A 337 -8.06 2.44 -5.45
C THR A 337 -8.11 2.53 -6.97
N GLN A 338 -8.88 3.47 -7.53
CA GLN A 338 -8.79 3.84 -8.94
C GLN A 338 -7.91 5.07 -9.06
N VAL A 339 -6.74 4.90 -9.64
CA VAL A 339 -5.83 6.01 -9.93
C VAL A 339 -6.24 6.69 -11.24
N VAL A 340 -6.26 8.02 -11.24
CA VAL A 340 -6.49 8.83 -12.42
C VAL A 340 -5.35 9.83 -12.56
N ARG A 341 -4.74 9.89 -13.74
CA ARG A 341 -3.75 10.90 -14.07
C ARG A 341 -4.44 12.12 -14.68
N ILE A 342 -4.12 13.29 -14.17
CA ILE A 342 -4.57 14.57 -14.67
C ILE A 342 -3.54 15.04 -15.68
N LEU A 343 -3.92 15.10 -16.94
CA LEU A 343 -3.00 15.54 -18.00
C LEU A 343 -2.89 17.06 -18.03
N PRO A 344 -1.71 17.61 -18.35
CA PRO A 344 -1.53 19.06 -18.48
C PRO A 344 -2.49 19.65 -19.53
N THR A 345 -3.30 20.62 -19.13
CA THR A 345 -4.27 21.28 -20.02
C THR A 345 -3.75 22.63 -20.58
N GLY A 346 -2.48 22.97 -20.32
CA GLY A 346 -1.89 24.27 -20.70
C GLY A 346 -2.40 25.48 -19.92
N ARG A 347 -3.29 25.28 -18.93
CA ARG A 347 -3.92 26.35 -18.15
C ARG A 347 -3.07 26.84 -16.95
N GLY A 348 -1.87 26.27 -16.73
CA GLY A 348 -0.97 26.65 -15.63
C GLY A 348 -1.54 26.48 -14.22
N ARG A 349 -2.61 25.67 -14.07
CA ARG A 349 -3.26 25.37 -12.78
C ARG A 349 -2.87 24.00 -12.29
N ASP A 350 -2.71 23.86 -10.98
CA ASP A 350 -2.61 22.56 -10.33
C ASP A 350 -4.01 21.92 -10.21
N LEU A 351 -4.44 21.30 -11.31
CA LEU A 351 -5.77 20.69 -11.41
C LEU A 351 -5.95 19.50 -10.46
N ALA A 352 -4.90 18.76 -10.17
CA ALA A 352 -4.99 17.64 -9.22
C ALA A 352 -5.34 18.17 -7.82
N ALA A 353 -4.62 19.18 -7.34
CA ALA A 353 -4.90 19.81 -6.06
C ALA A 353 -6.29 20.46 -6.03
N GLU A 354 -6.73 21.10 -7.12
CA GLU A 354 -8.05 21.70 -7.22
C GLU A 354 -9.17 20.63 -7.14
N ILE A 355 -9.04 19.51 -7.87
CA ILE A 355 -9.98 18.40 -7.81
C ILE A 355 -10.07 17.81 -6.40
N ILE A 356 -8.91 17.59 -5.74
CA ILE A 356 -8.85 17.10 -4.37
C ILE A 356 -9.59 18.06 -3.42
N ALA A 357 -9.36 19.36 -3.55
CA ALA A 357 -10.01 20.37 -2.70
C ALA A 357 -11.52 20.44 -2.92
N VAL A 358 -11.99 20.39 -4.17
CA VAL A 358 -13.43 20.43 -4.52
C VAL A 358 -14.14 19.17 -4.04
N LEU A 359 -13.56 18.00 -4.28
CA LEU A 359 -14.11 16.71 -3.78
C LEU A 359 -14.11 16.68 -2.25
N GLY A 360 -13.03 17.18 -1.64
CA GLY A 360 -12.95 17.37 -0.21
C GLY A 360 -14.07 18.21 0.34
N GLY A 361 -14.33 19.37 -0.24
CA GLY A 361 -15.45 20.24 0.13
C GLY A 361 -16.84 19.60 -0.06
N ALA A 362 -16.94 18.63 -0.99
CA ALA A 362 -18.17 17.87 -1.24
C ALA A 362 -18.35 16.65 -0.33
N GLY A 363 -17.39 16.36 0.57
CA GLY A 363 -17.50 15.27 1.55
C GLY A 363 -16.85 13.95 1.10
N TYR A 364 -15.98 13.97 0.10
CA TYR A 364 -15.23 12.80 -0.38
C TYR A 364 -13.77 12.90 0.08
N GLU A 365 -13.27 11.84 0.74
CA GLU A 365 -11.85 11.74 1.05
C GLU A 365 -11.10 11.26 -0.18
N ILE A 366 -10.35 12.17 -0.77
CA ILE A 366 -9.52 11.94 -1.95
C ILE A 366 -8.11 12.40 -1.61
N GLN A 367 -7.13 11.72 -2.13
CA GLN A 367 -5.73 12.12 -1.97
C GLN A 367 -4.99 12.11 -3.31
N GLY A 368 -3.85 12.79 -3.34
CA GLY A 368 -2.81 12.56 -4.34
C GLY A 368 -2.15 11.22 -4.09
N SER A 369 -1.31 10.80 -4.99
CA SER A 369 -0.61 9.54 -4.85
C SER A 369 0.70 9.67 -4.05
N TYR A 370 1.51 8.62 -4.01
CA TYR A 370 2.78 8.63 -3.29
C TYR A 370 3.72 9.70 -3.79
N VAL A 371 4.33 10.45 -2.86
CA VAL A 371 5.52 11.23 -3.18
C VAL A 371 6.67 10.25 -3.41
N PRO A 372 7.41 10.34 -4.52
CA PRO A 372 8.55 9.46 -4.77
C PRO A 372 9.56 9.50 -3.62
N ILE A 373 10.06 8.33 -3.23
CA ILE A 373 10.93 8.17 -2.05
C ILE A 373 12.15 9.09 -2.11
N HIS A 374 12.77 9.26 -3.28
CA HIS A 374 13.94 10.12 -3.44
C HIS A 374 13.67 11.62 -3.24
N LEU A 375 12.40 12.05 -3.28
CA LEU A 375 12.00 13.43 -2.99
C LEU A 375 11.74 13.67 -1.49
N LEU A 376 11.60 12.63 -0.70
CA LEU A 376 11.38 12.73 0.75
C LEU A 376 12.70 13.00 1.48
N GLY A 377 12.70 13.93 2.44
CA GLY A 377 13.89 14.48 3.12
C GLY A 377 14.90 13.43 3.59
N ASP A 378 14.48 12.51 4.48
CA ASP A 378 15.36 11.49 5.07
C ASP A 378 15.83 10.43 4.08
N TYR A 379 15.18 10.32 2.92
CA TYR A 379 15.46 9.29 1.92
C TYR A 379 16.31 9.79 0.74
N ARG A 380 16.55 11.10 0.64
CA ARG A 380 17.36 11.73 -0.44
C ARG A 380 18.77 11.16 -0.54
N GLN A 381 19.31 10.63 0.55
CA GLN A 381 20.63 9.98 0.59
C GLN A 381 20.73 8.71 -0.26
N PHE A 382 19.61 8.11 -0.67
CA PHE A 382 19.53 6.87 -1.46
C PHE A 382 19.33 7.10 -2.96
N VAL A 383 19.46 8.34 -3.43
CA VAL A 383 19.32 8.67 -4.87
C VAL A 383 20.63 8.36 -5.56
N TRP A 384 20.58 7.45 -6.51
CA TRP A 384 21.74 7.04 -7.30
C TRP A 384 21.70 7.63 -8.72
N ASP A 385 20.53 7.95 -9.26
CA ASP A 385 20.36 8.49 -10.60
C ASP A 385 19.10 9.38 -10.70
N TYR A 386 18.90 9.98 -11.87
CA TYR A 386 17.70 10.75 -12.21
C TYR A 386 16.53 9.79 -12.50
N LEU A 387 15.39 10.01 -11.86
CA LEU A 387 14.21 9.16 -11.89
C LEU A 387 13.01 9.89 -12.53
N PRO A 388 13.09 10.20 -13.84
CA PRO A 388 12.22 11.16 -14.52
C PRO A 388 10.76 10.74 -14.64
N ASN A 389 10.48 9.44 -14.71
CA ASN A 389 9.09 8.99 -14.85
C ASN A 389 8.30 9.24 -13.57
N ALA A 390 8.86 8.83 -12.42
CA ALA A 390 8.23 9.08 -11.13
C ALA A 390 8.03 10.57 -10.86
N GLU A 391 9.06 11.40 -11.12
CA GLU A 391 8.99 12.84 -10.93
C GLU A 391 7.95 13.53 -11.82
N ARG A 392 7.82 13.05 -13.07
CA ARG A 392 6.89 13.63 -14.05
C ARG A 392 5.42 13.36 -13.74
N ILE A 393 5.13 12.21 -13.08
CA ILE A 393 3.74 11.73 -13.00
C ILE A 393 3.13 11.85 -11.61
N TRP A 394 3.92 11.82 -10.53
CA TRP A 394 3.39 11.68 -9.17
C TRP A 394 2.44 12.81 -8.75
N ALA A 395 2.76 14.05 -9.13
CA ALA A 395 1.96 15.22 -8.77
C ALA A 395 0.63 15.32 -9.55
N ASP A 396 0.56 14.62 -10.70
CA ASP A 396 -0.62 14.60 -11.57
C ASP A 396 -1.62 13.50 -11.19
N LEU A 397 -1.31 12.67 -10.17
CA LEU A 397 -2.15 11.53 -9.81
C LEU A 397 -3.13 11.86 -8.70
N ILE A 398 -4.36 11.36 -8.84
CA ILE A 398 -5.36 11.31 -7.76
C ILE A 398 -5.84 9.89 -7.56
N GLU A 399 -6.14 9.54 -6.31
CA GLU A 399 -6.67 8.24 -5.93
C GLU A 399 -8.16 8.35 -5.57
N LEU A 400 -9.00 7.61 -6.31
CA LEU A 400 -10.44 7.56 -6.11
C LEU A 400 -10.82 6.29 -5.34
N PRO A 401 -11.76 6.38 -4.38
CA PRO A 401 -12.08 5.27 -3.48
C PRO A 401 -12.82 4.13 -4.18
N CYS A 402 -12.28 2.91 -4.07
CA CYS A 402 -12.92 1.68 -4.54
C CYS A 402 -13.46 0.82 -3.37
N GLU A 403 -13.48 1.35 -2.15
CA GLU A 403 -13.97 0.64 -0.98
C GLU A 403 -15.40 0.11 -1.15
N PRO A 404 -15.71 -1.12 -0.70
CA PRO A 404 -17.07 -1.69 -0.83
C PRO A 404 -18.16 -0.84 -0.15
N SER A 405 -17.81 -0.03 0.84
CA SER A 405 -18.73 0.89 1.52
C SER A 405 -19.11 2.12 0.70
N VAL A 406 -18.41 2.40 -0.39
CA VAL A 406 -18.73 3.52 -1.31
C VAL A 406 -19.87 3.10 -2.23
N GLY A 407 -20.97 3.85 -2.26
CA GLY A 407 -22.09 3.60 -3.18
C GLY A 407 -21.71 3.81 -4.65
N LEU A 408 -22.34 3.11 -5.57
CA LEU A 408 -22.15 3.40 -7.00
C LEU A 408 -22.64 4.81 -7.36
N ASP A 409 -23.69 5.30 -6.71
CA ASP A 409 -24.15 6.69 -6.83
C ASP A 409 -23.06 7.70 -6.39
N ASP A 410 -22.24 7.35 -5.39
CA ASP A 410 -21.12 8.18 -4.97
C ASP A 410 -20.01 8.17 -6.02
N VAL A 411 -19.75 7.03 -6.65
CA VAL A 411 -18.82 6.91 -7.78
C VAL A 411 -19.24 7.85 -8.92
N GLU A 412 -20.52 7.87 -9.27
CA GLU A 412 -21.07 8.75 -10.30
C GLU A 412 -20.94 10.23 -9.93
N ARG A 413 -21.22 10.59 -8.66
CA ARG A 413 -21.08 11.96 -8.16
C ARG A 413 -19.63 12.43 -8.18
N VAL A 414 -18.71 11.58 -7.71
CA VAL A 414 -17.26 11.88 -7.74
C VAL A 414 -16.80 12.10 -9.18
N ALA A 415 -17.16 11.20 -10.10
CA ALA A 415 -16.80 11.34 -11.51
C ALA A 415 -17.39 12.62 -12.14
N ALA A 416 -18.63 12.99 -11.80
CA ALA A 416 -19.28 14.21 -12.28
C ALA A 416 -18.58 15.47 -11.74
N ILE A 417 -18.13 15.46 -10.50
CA ILE A 417 -17.36 16.59 -9.91
C ILE A 417 -16.00 16.72 -10.61
N VAL A 418 -15.26 15.60 -10.79
CA VAL A 418 -13.98 15.60 -11.51
C VAL A 418 -14.12 16.21 -12.90
N LYS A 419 -15.12 15.76 -13.67
CA LYS A 419 -15.38 16.28 -15.03
C LYS A 419 -15.70 17.78 -15.03
N ARG A 420 -16.49 18.25 -14.08
CA ARG A 420 -16.82 19.69 -13.99
C ARG A 420 -15.61 20.54 -13.67
N THR A 421 -14.80 20.10 -12.71
CA THR A 421 -13.61 20.84 -12.29
C THR A 421 -12.56 20.94 -13.40
N ILE A 422 -12.40 19.90 -14.22
CA ILE A 422 -11.43 19.92 -15.33
C ILE A 422 -11.91 20.81 -16.49
N ASN A 423 -13.21 20.96 -16.67
CA ASN A 423 -13.80 21.79 -17.74
C ASN A 423 -14.04 23.25 -17.35
N SER A 424 -13.93 23.60 -16.06
CA SER A 424 -14.04 24.98 -15.56
C SER A 424 -12.73 25.75 -15.72
#